data_7ff1432ccf94dc2a4a7d6ae70c930056
#
_entry.id   7ff1432ccf94dc2a4a7d6ae70c930056
#
_cell.length_a   1.000
_cell.length_b   1.000
_cell.length_c   1.000
_cell.angle_alpha   90.00
_cell.angle_beta   90.00
_cell.angle_gamma   90.00
#
_symmetry.space_group_name_H-M   'P 1'
#
loop_
_entity.id
_entity.type
_entity.pdbx_description
1 polymer ?
#
loop_
_entity_poly.entity_id
_entity_poly.type
_entity_poly.pdbx_seq_one_letter_code
_entity_poly.pdbx_strand_id
1 'polypeptide(L)'
;MSNFLSFSCDYMEGAHPQILKRLMETNLVKTPGYGLDDYSKSAKEKIRDACKAPDAEVFFLVGGTQTNVTMIDAILKSYEGVIAADTGHVSVHEAGAIEFGGHKVLTLPHHNGKINVRQIETLLDDYQNDANRDHMVMPGMVYLSHPTEYGTLYSKAELREISALCRSRNIPLYLDGARLAYALACPQNEITLADIAELCDAFYIGGTKCGALFGEAVVIPKAGWLPHLFTIIKQHGALLAKGRMLGIQFDELFTDYLYGRVGVPAIQAADRIRQMLIQKGYTLCFDSPTNQVFCIIENIEMEQLAEKVEFGFWEKYDDSHTIIRFATSWATKMEDVEALCTVL
;
A
#
# COMPACT_ATOMS: atom_id res chain seq x y z
N MET A 1 13.57 -0.48 -29.69
CA MET A 1 13.32 -0.83 -28.30
C MET A 1 13.02 -2.31 -28.30
N SER A 2 13.69 -3.12 -27.49
CA SER A 2 13.46 -4.57 -27.44
C SER A 2 12.01 -4.80 -26.99
N ASN A 3 11.29 -5.71 -27.64
CA ASN A 3 9.97 -6.19 -27.21
C ASN A 3 10.12 -7.09 -25.96
N PHE A 4 10.73 -6.56 -24.92
CA PHE A 4 10.92 -7.25 -23.65
C PHE A 4 9.65 -7.07 -22.82
N LEU A 5 9.01 -8.16 -22.46
CA LEU A 5 7.82 -8.12 -21.64
C LEU A 5 8.21 -7.84 -20.19
N SER A 6 7.60 -6.87 -19.54
CA SER A 6 7.93 -6.53 -18.17
C SER A 6 6.70 -6.61 -17.25
N PHE A 7 6.82 -7.47 -16.23
CA PHE A 7 5.87 -7.72 -15.15
C PHE A 7 6.56 -7.70 -13.79
N SER A 8 7.72 -7.03 -13.67
CA SER A 8 8.54 -7.05 -12.45
C SER A 8 7.95 -6.24 -11.32
N CYS A 9 7.29 -5.12 -11.62
CA CYS A 9 6.62 -4.29 -10.63
C CYS A 9 5.46 -3.48 -11.23
N ASP A 10 4.67 -2.84 -10.36
CA ASP A 10 3.44 -2.13 -10.72
C ASP A 10 3.57 -0.59 -10.66
N TYR A 11 4.80 -0.07 -10.87
CA TYR A 11 5.10 1.38 -10.84
C TYR A 11 6.14 1.79 -11.89
N MET A 12 6.13 1.15 -13.07
CA MET A 12 7.08 1.43 -14.15
C MET A 12 6.57 2.49 -15.13
N GLU A 13 5.25 2.64 -15.24
CA GLU A 13 4.63 3.60 -16.12
C GLU A 13 4.52 4.98 -15.46
N GLY A 14 4.22 5.99 -16.27
CA GLY A 14 3.94 7.35 -15.83
C GLY A 14 2.57 7.49 -15.15
N ALA A 15 1.89 8.62 -15.36
CA ALA A 15 0.56 8.81 -14.81
C ALA A 15 -0.56 8.49 -15.81
N HIS A 16 -1.76 8.25 -15.25
CA HIS A 16 -2.97 8.15 -16.03
C HIS A 16 -3.15 9.38 -16.93
N PRO A 17 -3.57 9.23 -18.22
CA PRO A 17 -3.63 10.32 -19.18
C PRO A 17 -4.41 11.55 -18.72
N GLN A 18 -5.49 11.39 -17.96
CA GLN A 18 -6.28 12.48 -17.39
C GLN A 18 -5.44 13.36 -16.45
N ILE A 19 -4.60 12.74 -15.63
CA ILE A 19 -3.69 13.46 -14.72
C ILE A 19 -2.67 14.29 -15.53
N LEU A 20 -2.02 13.68 -16.53
CA LEU A 20 -1.06 14.40 -17.38
C LEU A 20 -1.71 15.58 -18.09
N LYS A 21 -2.90 15.39 -18.65
CA LYS A 21 -3.70 16.45 -19.27
C LYS A 21 -3.94 17.60 -18.29
N ARG A 22 -4.40 17.29 -17.08
CA ARG A 22 -4.71 18.29 -16.06
C ARG A 22 -3.48 19.05 -15.59
N LEU A 23 -2.34 18.36 -15.42
CA LEU A 23 -1.07 18.99 -15.11
C LEU A 23 -0.64 19.98 -16.19
N MET A 24 -0.78 19.63 -17.47
CA MET A 24 -0.47 20.51 -18.59
C MET A 24 -1.39 21.75 -18.65
N GLU A 25 -2.70 21.55 -18.51
CA GLU A 25 -3.71 22.63 -18.54
C GLU A 25 -3.50 23.66 -17.43
N THR A 26 -3.03 23.20 -16.28
CA THR A 26 -2.86 24.04 -15.09
C THR A 26 -1.44 24.56 -14.87
N ASN A 27 -0.48 24.20 -15.74
CA ASN A 27 0.95 24.44 -15.54
C ASN A 27 1.32 25.89 -15.22
N LEU A 28 0.70 26.86 -15.87
CA LEU A 28 1.01 28.28 -15.70
C LEU A 28 0.11 29.01 -14.68
N VAL A 29 -0.82 28.27 -14.05
CA VAL A 29 -1.70 28.85 -13.02
C VAL A 29 -0.91 29.09 -11.75
N LYS A 30 -0.92 30.31 -11.22
CA LYS A 30 -0.30 30.68 -9.95
C LYS A 30 -1.19 30.25 -8.79
N THR A 31 -0.65 29.51 -7.82
CA THR A 31 -1.36 29.03 -6.64
C THR A 31 -0.54 29.22 -5.38
N PRO A 32 -1.17 29.24 -4.20
CA PRO A 32 -0.45 29.07 -2.94
C PRO A 32 0.36 27.77 -2.92
N GLY A 33 1.45 27.74 -2.18
CA GLY A 33 2.29 26.56 -2.03
C GLY A 33 1.81 25.60 -0.93
N TYR A 34 2.56 24.52 -0.77
CA TYR A 34 2.47 23.58 0.37
C TYR A 34 1.11 22.90 0.54
N GLY A 35 0.37 22.67 -0.56
CA GLY A 35 -0.92 22.00 -0.53
C GLY A 35 -2.07 22.86 0.01
N LEU A 36 -1.90 24.19 0.00
CA LEU A 36 -2.92 25.17 0.37
C LEU A 36 -3.69 25.72 -0.84
N ASP A 37 -3.46 25.15 -2.01
CA ASP A 37 -4.10 25.51 -3.28
C ASP A 37 -5.49 24.87 -3.42
N ASP A 38 -6.30 25.42 -4.35
CA ASP A 38 -7.68 24.97 -4.57
C ASP A 38 -7.76 23.54 -5.11
N TYR A 39 -6.77 23.06 -5.87
CA TYR A 39 -6.74 21.67 -6.34
C TYR A 39 -6.55 20.70 -5.17
N SER A 40 -5.61 21.00 -4.27
CA SER A 40 -5.40 20.21 -3.05
C SER A 40 -6.63 20.24 -2.15
N LYS A 41 -7.33 21.38 -2.06
CA LYS A 41 -8.57 21.50 -1.30
C LYS A 41 -9.66 20.63 -1.90
N SER A 42 -9.90 20.73 -3.21
CA SER A 42 -10.88 19.90 -3.93
C SER A 42 -10.60 18.40 -3.78
N ALA A 43 -9.33 17.98 -3.93
CA ALA A 43 -8.92 16.60 -3.73
C ALA A 43 -9.25 16.09 -2.32
N LYS A 44 -8.97 16.89 -1.28
CA LYS A 44 -9.28 16.57 0.12
C LYS A 44 -10.78 16.42 0.35
N GLU A 45 -11.60 17.28 -0.23
CA GLU A 45 -13.07 17.21 -0.14
C GLU A 45 -13.58 15.91 -0.77
N LYS A 46 -13.15 15.59 -2.01
CA LYS A 46 -13.53 14.35 -2.69
C LYS A 46 -13.10 13.09 -1.94
N ILE A 47 -11.91 13.09 -1.33
CA ILE A 47 -11.43 11.98 -0.49
C ILE A 47 -12.31 11.82 0.76
N ARG A 48 -12.65 12.92 1.45
CA ARG A 48 -13.57 12.88 2.60
C ARG A 48 -14.93 12.30 2.22
N ASP A 49 -15.47 12.70 1.08
CA ASP A 49 -16.74 12.18 0.56
C ASP A 49 -16.66 10.68 0.27
N ALA A 50 -15.57 10.23 -0.39
CA ALA A 50 -15.35 8.82 -0.69
C ALA A 50 -15.19 7.97 0.58
N CYS A 51 -14.54 8.52 1.59
CA CYS A 51 -14.36 7.89 2.92
C CYS A 51 -15.59 8.03 3.83
N LYS A 52 -16.60 8.80 3.46
CA LYS A 52 -17.74 9.20 4.33
C LYS A 52 -17.28 9.76 5.68
N ALA A 53 -16.19 10.50 5.67
CA ALA A 53 -15.54 11.07 6.84
C ALA A 53 -15.38 12.60 6.66
N PRO A 54 -16.45 13.40 6.82
CA PRO A 54 -16.45 14.83 6.47
C PRO A 54 -15.45 15.64 7.29
N ASP A 55 -15.14 15.21 8.51
CA ASP A 55 -14.21 15.90 9.40
C ASP A 55 -12.77 15.39 9.27
N ALA A 56 -12.49 14.43 8.38
CA ALA A 56 -11.16 13.86 8.25
C ALA A 56 -10.13 14.90 7.80
N GLU A 57 -8.95 14.83 8.40
CA GLU A 57 -7.77 15.55 7.91
C GLU A 57 -7.10 14.73 6.80
N VAL A 58 -6.72 15.41 5.70
CA VAL A 58 -6.06 14.77 4.56
C VAL A 58 -4.77 15.50 4.24
N PHE A 59 -3.67 14.74 4.11
CA PHE A 59 -2.34 15.25 3.77
C PHE A 59 -1.78 14.46 2.59
N PHE A 60 -1.01 15.14 1.73
CA PHE A 60 -0.36 14.50 0.58
C PHE A 60 1.15 14.43 0.80
N LEU A 61 1.71 13.23 0.66
CA LEU A 61 3.14 12.93 0.74
C LEU A 61 3.63 12.34 -0.59
N VAL A 62 4.93 12.14 -0.76
CA VAL A 62 5.53 11.87 -2.07
C VAL A 62 5.57 10.39 -2.42
N GLY A 63 5.67 9.51 -1.43
CA GLY A 63 5.79 8.06 -1.65
C GLY A 63 5.60 7.26 -0.37
N GLY A 64 5.41 5.93 -0.50
CA GLY A 64 5.03 5.04 0.58
C GLY A 64 5.98 5.04 1.76
N THR A 65 7.29 4.83 1.53
CA THR A 65 8.31 4.82 2.60
C THR A 65 8.33 6.14 3.37
N GLN A 66 8.32 7.30 2.67
CA GLN A 66 8.25 8.60 3.33
C GLN A 66 6.97 8.74 4.16
N THR A 67 5.85 8.25 3.65
CA THR A 67 4.57 8.27 4.33
C THR A 67 4.59 7.42 5.59
N ASN A 68 5.10 6.19 5.51
CA ASN A 68 5.20 5.29 6.65
C ASN A 68 6.10 5.85 7.75
N VAL A 69 7.32 6.31 7.41
CA VAL A 69 8.23 6.93 8.38
C VAL A 69 7.59 8.13 9.06
N THR A 70 6.99 9.04 8.27
CA THR A 70 6.37 10.26 8.79
C THR A 70 5.19 9.96 9.72
N MET A 71 4.34 9.02 9.33
CA MET A 71 3.16 8.66 10.12
C MET A 71 3.51 7.88 11.38
N ILE A 72 4.45 6.96 11.31
CA ILE A 72 4.90 6.18 12.47
C ILE A 72 5.57 7.11 13.50
N ASP A 73 6.44 8.02 13.05
CA ASP A 73 7.06 9.03 13.94
C ASP A 73 6.02 10.00 14.53
N ALA A 74 5.00 10.38 13.77
CA ALA A 74 3.94 11.26 14.25
C ALA A 74 3.01 10.60 15.29
N ILE A 75 2.83 9.29 15.22
CA ILE A 75 1.92 8.52 16.07
C ILE A 75 2.62 8.04 17.33
N LEU A 76 3.85 7.53 17.20
CA LEU A 76 4.58 6.90 18.29
C LEU A 76 5.37 7.91 19.14
N LYS A 77 5.55 7.57 20.40
CA LYS A 77 6.53 8.21 21.27
C LYS A 77 7.88 7.50 21.14
N SER A 78 8.96 8.18 21.45
CA SER A 78 10.34 7.71 21.26
C SER A 78 10.67 6.35 21.89
N TYR A 79 9.88 5.86 22.84
CA TYR A 79 10.04 4.56 23.51
C TYR A 79 9.08 3.49 22.97
N GLU A 80 8.26 3.84 21.98
CA GLU A 80 7.25 2.95 21.40
C GLU A 80 7.72 2.39 20.06
N GLY A 81 7.21 1.18 19.74
CA GLY A 81 7.44 0.47 18.49
C GLY A 81 6.14 0.12 17.78
N VAL A 82 6.26 -0.19 16.50
CA VAL A 82 5.14 -0.56 15.62
C VAL A 82 5.04 -2.07 15.45
N ILE A 83 3.87 -2.65 15.71
CA ILE A 83 3.58 -4.08 15.46
C ILE A 83 3.26 -4.23 13.96
N ALA A 84 3.94 -5.14 13.28
CA ALA A 84 3.72 -5.45 11.87
C ALA A 84 3.95 -6.94 11.58
N ALA A 85 3.46 -7.42 10.43
CA ALA A 85 3.89 -8.72 9.93
C ALA A 85 5.41 -8.73 9.67
N ASP A 86 6.08 -9.86 9.87
CA ASP A 86 7.50 -10.03 9.55
C ASP A 86 7.80 -9.82 8.05
N THR A 87 6.78 -9.95 7.20
CA THR A 87 6.79 -9.63 5.76
C THR A 87 6.22 -8.27 5.41
N GLY A 88 5.75 -7.50 6.41
CA GLY A 88 5.21 -6.16 6.20
C GLY A 88 6.24 -5.22 5.55
N HIS A 89 5.79 -4.30 4.72
CA HIS A 89 6.67 -3.42 3.95
C HIS A 89 7.67 -2.67 4.85
N VAL A 90 7.21 -2.17 5.99
CA VAL A 90 8.05 -1.50 7.01
C VAL A 90 9.09 -2.41 7.65
N SER A 91 8.88 -3.74 7.62
CA SER A 91 9.80 -4.73 8.18
C SER A 91 10.95 -5.08 7.24
N VAL A 92 10.68 -5.17 5.91
CA VAL A 92 11.62 -5.80 4.96
C VAL A 92 11.97 -4.96 3.73
N HIS A 93 11.15 -3.97 3.34
CA HIS A 93 11.31 -3.26 2.07
C HIS A 93 11.56 -1.75 2.19
N GLU A 94 11.85 -1.24 3.39
CA GLU A 94 12.12 0.19 3.63
C GLU A 94 13.54 0.47 4.15
N ALA A 95 14.45 -0.47 3.97
CA ALA A 95 15.88 -0.33 4.32
C ALA A 95 16.13 0.15 5.76
N GLY A 96 15.28 -0.27 6.72
CA GLY A 96 15.38 0.17 8.11
C GLY A 96 14.97 1.64 8.34
N ALA A 97 14.10 2.18 7.49
CA ALA A 97 13.70 3.58 7.59
C ALA A 97 12.94 3.89 8.90
N ILE A 98 12.20 2.94 9.43
CA ILE A 98 11.49 3.09 10.70
C ILE A 98 12.48 3.14 11.86
N GLU A 99 13.47 2.26 11.87
CA GLU A 99 14.55 2.23 12.88
C GLU A 99 15.43 3.48 12.77
N PHE A 100 15.70 3.96 11.56
CA PHE A 100 16.39 5.24 11.33
C PHE A 100 15.59 6.42 11.90
N GLY A 101 14.25 6.36 11.85
CA GLY A 101 13.33 7.31 12.49
C GLY A 101 13.30 7.20 14.02
N GLY A 102 13.97 6.21 14.61
CA GLY A 102 14.06 6.03 16.07
C GLY A 102 13.04 5.07 16.66
N HIS A 103 12.27 4.35 15.85
CA HIS A 103 11.26 3.38 16.30
C HIS A 103 11.64 1.97 15.88
N LYS A 104 11.26 1.00 16.71
CA LYS A 104 11.48 -0.42 16.41
C LYS A 104 10.26 -1.02 15.74
N VAL A 105 10.48 -1.83 14.71
CA VAL A 105 9.43 -2.72 14.19
C VAL A 105 9.39 -3.98 15.05
N LEU A 106 8.22 -4.26 15.64
CA LEU A 106 7.93 -5.44 16.45
C LEU A 106 7.21 -6.44 15.55
N THR A 107 7.96 -7.38 15.00
CA THR A 107 7.45 -8.30 13.98
C THR A 107 6.69 -9.47 14.59
N LEU A 108 5.57 -9.83 13.94
CA LEU A 108 4.81 -11.05 14.20
C LEU A 108 4.88 -11.97 12.97
N PRO A 109 4.95 -13.30 13.18
CA PRO A 109 4.98 -14.24 12.07
C PRO A 109 3.67 -14.14 11.27
N HIS A 110 3.81 -14.06 9.96
CA HIS A 110 2.65 -13.92 9.06
C HIS A 110 2.02 -15.26 8.68
N HIS A 111 0.76 -15.21 8.24
CA HIS A 111 0.13 -16.25 7.43
C HIS A 111 -0.40 -15.62 6.14
N ASN A 112 0.20 -15.95 5.00
CA ASN A 112 -0.09 -15.33 3.70
C ASN A 112 -0.04 -13.79 3.74
N GLY A 113 0.98 -13.22 4.40
CA GLY A 113 1.17 -11.78 4.54
C GLY A 113 0.31 -11.11 5.63
N LYS A 114 -0.59 -11.84 6.29
CA LYS A 114 -1.48 -11.30 7.34
C LYS A 114 -1.02 -11.68 8.74
N ILE A 115 -1.25 -10.80 9.70
CA ILE A 115 -1.25 -11.08 11.13
C ILE A 115 -2.70 -11.09 11.63
N ASN A 116 -2.96 -11.81 12.71
CA ASN A 116 -4.31 -11.93 13.25
C ASN A 116 -4.43 -11.33 14.66
N VAL A 117 -5.67 -11.14 15.09
CA VAL A 117 -6.00 -10.53 16.37
C VAL A 117 -5.35 -11.24 17.56
N ARG A 118 -5.26 -12.57 17.55
CA ARG A 118 -4.68 -13.36 18.66
C ARG A 118 -3.18 -13.14 18.81
N GLN A 119 -2.46 -13.06 17.68
CA GLN A 119 -1.02 -12.79 17.70
C GLN A 119 -0.72 -11.41 18.29
N ILE A 120 -1.51 -10.40 17.89
CA ILE A 120 -1.38 -9.04 18.43
C ILE A 120 -1.70 -9.04 19.93
N GLU A 121 -2.80 -9.67 20.33
CA GLU A 121 -3.22 -9.77 21.73
C GLU A 121 -2.14 -10.47 22.59
N THR A 122 -1.60 -11.60 22.12
CA THR A 122 -0.52 -12.32 22.81
C THR A 122 0.70 -11.43 23.03
N LEU A 123 1.17 -10.72 21.99
CA LEU A 123 2.32 -9.81 22.12
C LEU A 123 2.05 -8.68 23.15
N LEU A 124 0.85 -8.12 23.14
CA LEU A 124 0.45 -7.07 24.09
C LEU A 124 0.36 -7.60 25.53
N ASP A 125 -0.20 -8.80 25.72
CA ASP A 125 -0.32 -9.43 27.02
C ASP A 125 1.05 -9.89 27.56
N ASP A 126 1.92 -10.44 26.72
CA ASP A 126 3.29 -10.82 27.09
C ASP A 126 4.07 -9.58 27.54
N TYR A 127 4.01 -8.47 26.79
CA TYR A 127 4.62 -7.21 27.22
C TYR A 127 4.04 -6.73 28.57
N GLN A 128 2.72 -6.72 28.71
CA GLN A 128 2.05 -6.21 29.92
C GLN A 128 2.39 -7.02 31.16
N ASN A 129 2.57 -8.34 31.01
CA ASN A 129 2.83 -9.27 32.11
C ASN A 129 4.33 -9.47 32.40
N ASP A 130 5.23 -8.95 31.54
CA ASP A 130 6.68 -9.07 31.77
C ASP A 130 7.13 -8.15 32.92
N ALA A 131 7.79 -8.72 33.90
CA ALA A 131 8.33 -7.97 35.03
C ALA A 131 9.44 -6.98 34.64
N ASN A 132 10.06 -7.18 33.48
CA ASN A 132 11.12 -6.34 32.92
C ASN A 132 10.63 -5.41 31.81
N ARG A 133 9.32 -5.24 31.59
CA ARG A 133 8.75 -4.44 30.49
C ARG A 133 9.29 -3.02 30.39
N ASP A 134 9.71 -2.43 31.52
CA ASP A 134 10.28 -1.09 31.57
C ASP A 134 11.67 -1.00 30.88
N HIS A 135 12.29 -2.15 30.55
CA HIS A 135 13.51 -2.26 29.75
C HIS A 135 13.23 -2.65 28.30
N MET A 136 11.98 -2.82 27.91
CA MET A 136 11.57 -3.25 26.57
C MET A 136 10.98 -2.08 25.78
N VAL A 137 11.01 -2.21 24.45
CA VAL A 137 10.26 -1.29 23.56
C VAL A 137 8.77 -1.55 23.75
N MET A 138 8.02 -0.52 24.09
CA MET A 138 6.57 -0.60 24.30
C MET A 138 5.85 -0.73 22.94
N PRO A 139 4.96 -1.72 22.76
CA PRO A 139 4.09 -1.77 21.59
C PRO A 139 3.14 -0.55 21.59
N GLY A 140 3.24 0.31 20.57
CA GLY A 140 2.54 1.60 20.53
C GLY A 140 1.52 1.75 19.41
N MET A 141 1.58 0.91 18.36
CA MET A 141 0.61 0.90 17.26
C MET A 141 0.64 -0.41 16.51
N VAL A 142 -0.42 -0.68 15.75
CA VAL A 142 -0.49 -1.79 14.78
C VAL A 142 -0.45 -1.22 13.36
N TYR A 143 0.41 -1.79 12.51
CA TYR A 143 0.51 -1.52 11.08
C TYR A 143 0.01 -2.72 10.29
N LEU A 144 -0.86 -2.47 9.31
CA LEU A 144 -1.35 -3.47 8.36
C LEU A 144 -1.22 -2.95 6.94
N SER A 145 -0.88 -3.82 5.99
CA SER A 145 -0.97 -3.51 4.55
C SER A 145 -2.26 -4.09 3.97
N HIS A 146 -2.98 -3.32 3.13
CA HIS A 146 -4.17 -3.81 2.43
C HIS A 146 -4.22 -3.27 0.97
N PRO A 147 -4.01 -4.15 -0.04
CA PRO A 147 -3.60 -5.57 0.05
C PRO A 147 -2.26 -5.75 0.75
N THR A 148 -2.03 -6.97 1.26
CA THR A 148 -0.71 -7.31 1.81
C THR A 148 0.35 -7.37 0.72
N GLU A 149 1.61 -7.51 1.09
CA GLU A 149 2.74 -7.67 0.17
C GLU A 149 2.63 -8.93 -0.70
N TYR A 150 1.89 -9.94 -0.20
CA TYR A 150 1.53 -11.16 -0.94
C TYR A 150 0.25 -11.00 -1.81
N GLY A 151 -0.31 -9.79 -1.87
CA GLY A 151 -1.52 -9.51 -2.64
C GLY A 151 -2.79 -10.10 -2.04
N THR A 152 -2.74 -10.62 -0.83
CA THR A 152 -3.92 -11.14 -0.09
C THR A 152 -4.72 -10.00 0.53
N LEU A 153 -5.95 -10.27 0.89
CA LEU A 153 -6.88 -9.30 1.43
C LEU A 153 -7.28 -9.66 2.87
N TYR A 154 -7.33 -8.66 3.74
CA TYR A 154 -8.08 -8.81 4.98
C TYR A 154 -9.57 -8.82 4.66
N SER A 155 -10.33 -9.70 5.29
CA SER A 155 -11.79 -9.61 5.29
C SER A 155 -12.24 -8.46 6.20
N LYS A 156 -13.46 -8.00 6.01
CA LYS A 156 -14.05 -6.96 6.87
C LYS A 156 -14.17 -7.44 8.33
N ALA A 157 -14.38 -8.73 8.54
CA ALA A 157 -14.44 -9.34 9.87
C ALA A 157 -13.06 -9.29 10.56
N GLU A 158 -11.99 -9.73 9.88
CA GLU A 158 -10.62 -9.69 10.41
C GLU A 158 -10.21 -8.26 10.79
N LEU A 159 -10.49 -7.27 9.90
CA LEU A 159 -10.15 -5.88 10.18
C LEU A 159 -10.94 -5.31 11.38
N ARG A 160 -12.23 -5.69 11.52
CA ARG A 160 -13.05 -5.30 12.68
C ARG A 160 -12.53 -5.89 13.99
N GLU A 161 -12.14 -7.15 14.00
CA GLU A 161 -11.58 -7.80 15.19
C GLU A 161 -10.28 -7.12 15.63
N ILE A 162 -9.37 -6.84 14.70
CA ILE A 162 -8.12 -6.12 14.98
C ILE A 162 -8.41 -4.70 15.47
N SER A 163 -9.30 -3.96 14.82
CA SER A 163 -9.72 -2.62 15.24
C SER A 163 -10.32 -2.60 16.64
N ALA A 164 -11.18 -3.57 16.96
CA ALA A 164 -11.79 -3.68 18.29
C ALA A 164 -10.74 -3.96 19.38
N LEU A 165 -9.77 -4.84 19.11
CA LEU A 165 -8.64 -5.07 20.01
C LEU A 165 -7.82 -3.81 20.21
N CYS A 166 -7.41 -3.14 19.12
CA CYS A 166 -6.62 -1.91 19.18
C CYS A 166 -7.31 -0.83 20.04
N ARG A 167 -8.61 -0.63 19.83
CA ARG A 167 -9.41 0.30 20.63
C ARG A 167 -9.47 -0.09 22.11
N SER A 168 -9.65 -1.38 22.42
CA SER A 168 -9.70 -1.88 23.81
C SER A 168 -8.37 -1.71 24.56
N ARG A 169 -7.26 -1.73 23.82
CA ARG A 169 -5.89 -1.56 24.35
C ARG A 169 -5.38 -0.13 24.23
N ASN A 170 -6.18 0.77 23.64
CA ASN A 170 -5.85 2.18 23.39
C ASN A 170 -4.55 2.35 22.59
N ILE A 171 -4.36 1.51 21.57
CA ILE A 171 -3.27 1.60 20.60
C ILE A 171 -3.83 1.90 19.21
N PRO A 172 -3.24 2.81 18.43
CA PRO A 172 -3.67 3.14 17.08
C PRO A 172 -3.55 1.98 16.09
N LEU A 173 -4.49 1.92 15.16
CA LEU A 173 -4.44 1.07 13.98
C LEU A 173 -4.16 1.92 12.74
N TYR A 174 -3.03 1.66 12.07
CA TYR A 174 -2.60 2.32 10.84
C TYR A 174 -2.61 1.36 9.67
N LEU A 175 -3.23 1.76 8.54
CA LEU A 175 -3.33 0.92 7.35
C LEU A 175 -2.57 1.53 6.18
N ASP A 176 -1.63 0.75 5.65
CA ASP A 176 -0.89 1.01 4.42
C ASP A 176 -1.74 0.59 3.22
N GLY A 177 -2.15 1.57 2.44
CA GLY A 177 -2.96 1.39 1.23
C GLY A 177 -2.20 1.60 -0.06
N ALA A 178 -0.90 1.26 -0.14
CA ALA A 178 -0.06 1.48 -1.33
C ALA A 178 -0.68 0.95 -2.63
N ARG A 179 -1.44 -0.14 -2.54
CA ARG A 179 -2.14 -0.80 -3.67
C ARG A 179 -3.66 -0.79 -3.50
N LEU A 180 -4.20 0.16 -2.74
CA LEU A 180 -5.60 0.15 -2.33
C LEU A 180 -6.59 0.19 -3.52
N ALA A 181 -6.26 0.86 -4.63
CA ALA A 181 -7.10 0.85 -5.81
C ALA A 181 -7.27 -0.57 -6.41
N TYR A 182 -6.25 -1.42 -6.30
CA TYR A 182 -6.34 -2.81 -6.75
C TYR A 182 -7.20 -3.66 -5.81
N ALA A 183 -7.12 -3.42 -4.49
CA ALA A 183 -8.07 -4.04 -3.56
C ALA A 183 -9.51 -3.63 -3.88
N LEU A 184 -9.77 -2.33 -4.05
CA LEU A 184 -11.11 -1.80 -4.33
C LEU A 184 -11.68 -2.30 -5.68
N ALA A 185 -10.83 -2.60 -6.67
CA ALA A 185 -11.22 -3.17 -7.95
C ALA A 185 -11.37 -4.70 -7.92
N CYS A 186 -10.89 -5.37 -6.86
CA CYS A 186 -10.93 -6.82 -6.74
C CYS A 186 -12.33 -7.30 -6.30
N PRO A 187 -12.98 -8.23 -7.05
CA PRO A 187 -14.32 -8.74 -6.70
C PRO A 187 -14.39 -9.43 -5.34
N GLN A 188 -13.29 -9.98 -4.83
CA GLN A 188 -13.20 -10.64 -3.53
C GLN A 188 -13.05 -9.66 -2.36
N ASN A 189 -12.84 -8.38 -2.63
CA ASN A 189 -12.70 -7.38 -1.57
C ASN A 189 -14.05 -6.94 -1.01
N GLU A 190 -14.19 -6.98 0.31
CA GLU A 190 -15.38 -6.57 1.05
C GLU A 190 -15.25 -5.19 1.71
N ILE A 191 -14.04 -4.59 1.67
CA ILE A 191 -13.70 -3.40 2.44
C ILE A 191 -13.76 -2.18 1.53
N THR A 192 -14.53 -1.17 1.94
CA THR A 192 -14.63 0.13 1.27
C THR A 192 -13.73 1.18 1.95
N LEU A 193 -13.49 2.31 1.29
CA LEU A 193 -12.81 3.47 1.92
C LEU A 193 -13.52 3.95 3.19
N ALA A 194 -14.85 3.89 3.20
CA ALA A 194 -15.64 4.24 4.38
C ALA A 194 -15.41 3.27 5.54
N ASP A 195 -15.30 1.95 5.24
CA ASP A 195 -14.98 0.96 6.27
C ASP A 195 -13.58 1.17 6.85
N ILE A 196 -12.59 1.51 6.00
CA ILE A 196 -11.23 1.80 6.48
C ILE A 196 -11.24 3.03 7.38
N ALA A 197 -11.93 4.10 6.98
CA ALA A 197 -12.06 5.32 7.78
C ALA A 197 -12.79 5.10 9.11
N GLU A 198 -13.75 4.17 9.17
CA GLU A 198 -14.42 3.78 10.40
C GLU A 198 -13.52 2.96 11.33
N LEU A 199 -12.70 2.06 10.78
CA LEU A 199 -11.98 1.03 11.54
C LEU A 199 -10.53 1.40 11.90
N CYS A 200 -9.90 2.30 11.14
CA CYS A 200 -8.51 2.71 11.35
C CYS A 200 -8.41 4.12 11.93
N ASP A 201 -7.38 4.38 12.74
CA ASP A 201 -7.10 5.72 13.29
C ASP A 201 -6.37 6.61 12.27
N ALA A 202 -5.57 6.00 11.39
CA ALA A 202 -5.01 6.62 10.21
C ALA A 202 -4.81 5.58 9.10
N PHE A 203 -4.77 6.02 7.85
CA PHE A 203 -4.42 5.19 6.71
C PHE A 203 -3.92 6.06 5.56
N TYR A 204 -3.30 5.46 4.55
CA TYR A 204 -3.08 6.20 3.33
C TYR A 204 -3.66 5.51 2.09
N ILE A 205 -4.03 6.33 1.14
CA ILE A 205 -4.56 5.95 -0.16
C ILE A 205 -3.42 6.09 -1.16
N GLY A 206 -2.96 4.96 -1.69
CA GLY A 206 -1.83 4.92 -2.61
C GLY A 206 -2.15 5.53 -3.97
N GLY A 207 -1.32 6.46 -4.42
CA GLY A 207 -1.39 7.02 -5.77
C GLY A 207 -0.28 6.50 -6.68
N THR A 208 0.94 6.38 -6.18
CA THR A 208 2.14 6.02 -6.94
C THR A 208 1.97 4.76 -7.80
N LYS A 209 1.37 3.72 -7.27
CA LYS A 209 1.09 2.46 -8.00
C LYS A 209 -0.27 2.47 -8.71
N CYS A 210 -1.11 3.44 -8.41
CA CYS A 210 -2.52 3.48 -8.79
C CYS A 210 -2.84 4.62 -9.78
N GLY A 211 -1.95 4.88 -10.69
CA GLY A 211 -2.16 5.82 -11.79
C GLY A 211 -1.67 7.25 -11.56
N ALA A 212 -1.11 7.60 -10.40
CA ALA A 212 -0.40 8.86 -10.21
C ALA A 212 1.06 8.77 -10.67
N LEU A 213 1.70 9.90 -10.94
CA LEU A 213 3.16 9.97 -11.15
C LEU A 213 3.90 9.62 -9.87
N PHE A 214 3.39 10.08 -8.75
CA PHE A 214 3.89 9.87 -7.40
C PHE A 214 2.85 10.37 -6.40
N GLY A 215 2.96 9.90 -5.16
CA GLY A 215 2.22 10.45 -4.04
C GLY A 215 1.21 9.51 -3.42
N GLU A 216 0.98 9.83 -2.15
CA GLU A 216 0.09 9.12 -1.25
C GLU A 216 -0.78 10.15 -0.52
N ALA A 217 -2.07 9.82 -0.32
CA ALA A 217 -2.97 10.64 0.46
C ALA A 217 -3.19 10.01 1.84
N VAL A 218 -2.60 10.59 2.86
CA VAL A 218 -2.85 10.23 4.26
C VAL A 218 -4.20 10.76 4.69
N VAL A 219 -5.00 9.90 5.31
CA VAL A 219 -6.30 10.23 5.86
C VAL A 219 -6.30 9.94 7.36
N ILE A 220 -6.69 10.93 8.14
CA ILE A 220 -6.90 10.85 9.59
C ILE A 220 -8.37 11.11 9.83
N PRO A 221 -9.19 10.06 10.10
CA PRO A 221 -10.64 10.20 10.20
C PRO A 221 -11.09 11.14 11.32
N LYS A 222 -10.34 11.19 12.43
CA LYS A 222 -10.64 12.05 13.58
C LYS A 222 -9.81 13.32 13.56
N ALA A 223 -10.41 14.44 13.20
CA ALA A 223 -9.74 15.74 13.21
C ALA A 223 -9.08 16.07 14.57
N GLY A 224 -7.87 16.65 14.49
CA GLY A 224 -7.11 17.06 15.68
C GLY A 224 -6.50 15.91 16.48
N TRP A 225 -6.56 14.67 15.98
CA TRP A 225 -5.96 13.52 16.67
C TRP A 225 -4.43 13.58 16.69
N LEU A 226 -3.81 14.03 15.61
CA LEU A 226 -2.35 14.24 15.52
C LEU A 226 -2.04 15.75 15.47
N PRO A 227 -1.88 16.41 16.61
CA PRO A 227 -1.52 17.82 16.64
C PRO A 227 -0.14 18.02 16.01
N HIS A 228 0.04 19.11 15.26
CA HIS A 228 1.30 19.47 14.61
C HIS A 228 1.76 18.53 13.47
N LEU A 229 0.90 17.64 12.94
CA LEU A 229 1.30 16.73 11.85
C LEU A 229 1.88 17.49 10.64
N PHE A 230 1.33 18.66 10.28
CA PHE A 230 1.91 19.50 9.22
C PHE A 230 3.37 19.87 9.48
N THR A 231 3.71 20.15 10.74
CA THR A 231 5.10 20.47 11.15
C THR A 231 5.99 19.24 11.05
N ILE A 232 5.49 18.07 11.47
CA ILE A 232 6.23 16.80 11.37
C ILE A 232 6.48 16.44 9.89
N ILE A 233 5.47 16.56 9.03
CA ILE A 233 5.62 16.40 7.58
C ILE A 233 6.73 17.32 7.03
N LYS A 234 6.79 18.57 7.52
CA LYS A 234 7.84 19.51 7.12
C LYS A 234 9.23 19.07 7.60
N GLN A 235 9.35 18.56 8.83
CA GLN A 235 10.62 18.06 9.41
C GLN A 235 11.14 16.85 8.61
N HIS A 236 10.28 15.95 8.17
CA HIS A 236 10.63 14.81 7.33
C HIS A 236 10.92 15.18 5.86
N GLY A 237 10.94 16.47 5.51
CA GLY A 237 11.16 16.92 4.13
C GLY A 237 10.03 16.53 3.16
N ALA A 238 8.89 16.07 3.67
CA ALA A 238 7.76 15.55 2.91
C ALA A 238 6.82 16.65 2.38
N LEU A 239 7.00 17.90 2.80
CA LEU A 239 6.12 19.01 2.43
C LEU A 239 6.66 19.74 1.19
N LEU A 240 6.07 19.48 0.04
CA LEU A 240 6.48 20.10 -1.23
C LEU A 240 6.05 21.56 -1.32
N ALA A 241 6.98 22.44 -1.72
CA ALA A 241 6.66 23.83 -2.04
C ALA A 241 5.59 23.93 -3.15
N LYS A 242 5.68 23.08 -4.19
CA LYS A 242 4.67 22.93 -5.24
C LYS A 242 3.68 21.80 -4.91
N GLY A 243 3.08 21.82 -3.71
CA GLY A 243 2.16 20.79 -3.23
C GLY A 243 0.96 20.56 -4.14
N ARG A 244 0.57 21.56 -4.94
CA ARG A 244 -0.45 21.41 -6.00
C ARG A 244 -0.21 20.21 -6.93
N MET A 245 1.06 19.79 -7.11
CA MET A 245 1.38 18.64 -7.96
C MET A 245 0.78 17.34 -7.43
N LEU A 246 0.72 17.19 -6.11
CA LEU A 246 0.00 16.08 -5.46
C LEU A 246 -1.51 16.32 -5.49
N GLY A 247 -1.96 17.53 -5.15
CA GLY A 247 -3.37 17.89 -5.15
C GLY A 247 -4.06 17.63 -6.47
N ILE A 248 -3.48 18.07 -7.61
CA ILE A 248 -4.04 17.85 -8.94
C ILE A 248 -4.19 16.36 -9.25
N GLN A 249 -3.20 15.54 -8.91
CA GLN A 249 -3.24 14.10 -9.18
C GLN A 249 -4.38 13.40 -8.42
N PHE A 250 -4.51 13.70 -7.12
CA PHE A 250 -5.59 13.14 -6.32
C PHE A 250 -6.95 13.75 -6.66
N ASP A 251 -7.01 15.01 -7.07
CA ASP A 251 -8.25 15.63 -7.55
C ASP A 251 -8.79 14.89 -8.77
N GLU A 252 -7.93 14.56 -9.74
CA GLU A 252 -8.29 13.76 -10.91
C GLU A 252 -8.63 12.30 -10.56
N LEU A 253 -7.84 11.65 -9.71
CA LEU A 253 -8.11 10.28 -9.28
C LEU A 253 -9.46 10.12 -8.59
N PHE A 254 -9.92 11.14 -7.87
CA PHE A 254 -11.22 11.13 -7.19
C PHE A 254 -12.34 11.83 -7.99
N THR A 255 -12.07 12.23 -9.25
CA THR A 255 -13.08 12.70 -10.18
C THR A 255 -13.72 11.49 -10.90
N ASP A 256 -15.02 11.50 -11.05
CA ASP A 256 -15.80 10.47 -11.77
C ASP A 256 -15.48 9.03 -11.37
N TYR A 257 -15.18 8.83 -10.08
CA TYR A 257 -14.85 7.52 -9.51
C TYR A 257 -13.64 6.84 -10.19
N LEU A 258 -12.67 7.61 -10.73
CA LEU A 258 -11.52 7.04 -11.41
C LEU A 258 -10.70 6.12 -10.47
N TYR A 259 -10.46 6.51 -9.21
CA TYR A 259 -9.70 5.70 -8.25
C TYR A 259 -10.31 4.31 -8.02
N GLY A 260 -11.63 4.19 -7.97
CA GLY A 260 -12.32 2.91 -7.79
C GLY A 260 -12.29 1.99 -9.01
N ARG A 261 -11.98 2.54 -10.21
CA ARG A 261 -11.96 1.76 -11.45
C ARG A 261 -10.57 1.63 -12.09
N VAL A 262 -9.60 2.45 -11.69
CA VAL A 262 -8.25 2.46 -12.29
C VAL A 262 -7.53 1.12 -12.11
N GLY A 263 -7.87 0.35 -11.08
CA GLY A 263 -7.30 -0.97 -10.83
C GLY A 263 -7.90 -2.12 -11.66
N VAL A 264 -9.06 -1.91 -12.32
CA VAL A 264 -9.78 -2.98 -13.02
C VAL A 264 -8.93 -3.66 -14.11
N PRO A 265 -8.20 -2.94 -14.98
CA PRO A 265 -7.36 -3.59 -15.98
C PRO A 265 -6.28 -4.48 -15.36
N ALA A 266 -5.69 -4.05 -14.25
CA ALA A 266 -4.68 -4.82 -13.54
C ALA A 266 -5.24 -6.14 -12.99
N ILE A 267 -6.44 -6.11 -12.39
CA ILE A 267 -7.09 -7.31 -11.87
C ILE A 267 -7.43 -8.28 -13.00
N GLN A 268 -7.97 -7.79 -14.12
CA GLN A 268 -8.28 -8.63 -15.29
C GLN A 268 -7.02 -9.27 -15.88
N ALA A 269 -5.93 -8.51 -15.99
CA ALA A 269 -4.64 -9.00 -16.45
C ALA A 269 -4.06 -10.07 -15.51
N ALA A 270 -4.10 -9.83 -14.20
CA ALA A 270 -3.66 -10.79 -13.20
C ALA A 270 -4.49 -12.07 -13.21
N ASP A 271 -5.81 -11.97 -13.34
CA ASP A 271 -6.70 -13.14 -13.47
C ASP A 271 -6.35 -13.98 -14.69
N ARG A 272 -6.08 -13.34 -15.82
CA ARG A 272 -5.66 -14.03 -17.04
C ARG A 272 -4.31 -14.76 -16.86
N ILE A 273 -3.33 -14.12 -16.20
CA ILE A 273 -2.05 -14.74 -15.88
C ILE A 273 -2.26 -15.95 -14.95
N ARG A 274 -3.05 -15.83 -13.88
CA ARG A 274 -3.36 -16.93 -12.96
C ARG A 274 -3.96 -18.13 -13.69
N GLN A 275 -4.97 -17.89 -14.50
CA GLN A 275 -5.63 -18.94 -15.29
C GLN A 275 -4.64 -19.67 -16.21
N MET A 276 -3.78 -18.92 -16.90
CA MET A 276 -2.78 -19.50 -17.79
C MET A 276 -1.74 -20.32 -17.03
N LEU A 277 -1.22 -19.81 -15.91
CA LEU A 277 -0.25 -20.56 -15.09
C LEU A 277 -0.85 -21.89 -14.62
N ILE A 278 -2.10 -21.90 -14.13
CA ILE A 278 -2.79 -23.12 -13.72
C ILE A 278 -2.96 -24.07 -14.92
N GLN A 279 -3.39 -23.57 -16.09
CA GLN A 279 -3.56 -24.40 -17.29
C GLN A 279 -2.25 -25.05 -17.78
N LYS A 280 -1.13 -24.37 -17.54
CA LYS A 280 0.21 -24.87 -17.89
C LYS A 280 0.83 -25.75 -16.80
N GLY A 281 0.15 -25.95 -15.67
CA GLY A 281 0.58 -26.83 -14.59
C GLY A 281 1.46 -26.19 -13.52
N TYR A 282 1.63 -24.87 -13.53
CA TYR A 282 2.36 -24.17 -12.48
C TYR A 282 1.57 -24.15 -11.17
N THR A 283 2.27 -24.25 -10.07
CA THR A 283 1.68 -24.11 -8.73
C THR A 283 1.69 -22.65 -8.31
N LEU A 284 0.52 -22.10 -8.03
CA LEU A 284 0.40 -20.78 -7.39
C LEU A 284 0.77 -20.88 -5.92
N CYS A 285 1.62 -19.97 -5.43
CA CYS A 285 2.13 -20.03 -4.07
C CYS A 285 1.15 -19.47 -3.04
N PHE A 286 0.42 -18.41 -3.40
CA PHE A 286 -0.49 -17.70 -2.51
C PHE A 286 -1.85 -17.53 -3.18
N ASP A 287 -2.91 -17.53 -2.36
CA ASP A 287 -4.24 -17.13 -2.80
C ASP A 287 -4.33 -15.60 -2.85
N SER A 288 -3.68 -15.03 -3.87
CA SER A 288 -3.62 -13.59 -4.12
C SER A 288 -4.64 -13.21 -5.18
N PRO A 289 -5.78 -12.60 -4.83
CA PRO A 289 -6.80 -12.22 -5.80
C PRO A 289 -6.54 -10.87 -6.47
N THR A 290 -5.48 -10.15 -6.06
CA THR A 290 -5.17 -8.80 -6.54
C THR A 290 -4.22 -8.80 -7.75
N ASN A 291 -3.53 -7.69 -7.98
CA ASN A 291 -2.67 -7.48 -9.13
C ASN A 291 -1.30 -8.16 -9.07
N GLN A 292 -1.02 -8.92 -8.04
CA GLN A 292 0.24 -9.65 -7.85
C GLN A 292 -0.02 -11.15 -7.95
N VAL A 293 0.70 -11.85 -8.83
CA VAL A 293 0.57 -13.28 -9.07
C VAL A 293 1.88 -13.96 -8.76
N PHE A 294 1.86 -14.94 -7.87
CA PHE A 294 3.04 -15.66 -7.41
C PHE A 294 2.98 -17.12 -7.83
N CYS A 295 4.03 -17.61 -8.45
CA CYS A 295 4.14 -19.01 -8.82
C CYS A 295 5.50 -19.59 -8.48
N ILE A 296 5.52 -20.89 -8.24
CA ILE A 296 6.74 -21.70 -8.07
C ILE A 296 7.20 -22.11 -9.45
N ILE A 297 8.48 -21.88 -9.75
CA ILE A 297 9.12 -22.22 -11.03
C ILE A 297 10.45 -22.91 -10.79
N GLU A 298 10.82 -23.88 -11.63
CA GLU A 298 12.15 -24.47 -11.60
C GLU A 298 13.23 -23.43 -11.93
N ASN A 299 14.37 -23.47 -11.24
CA ASN A 299 15.43 -22.47 -11.40
C ASN A 299 15.96 -22.41 -12.85
N ILE A 300 16.07 -23.56 -13.54
CA ILE A 300 16.50 -23.63 -14.94
C ILE A 300 15.47 -22.95 -15.86
N GLU A 301 14.19 -23.19 -15.62
CA GLU A 301 13.11 -22.57 -16.40
C GLU A 301 13.03 -21.07 -16.14
N MET A 302 13.24 -20.65 -14.89
CA MET A 302 13.30 -19.24 -14.50
C MET A 302 14.39 -18.49 -15.27
N GLU A 303 15.60 -19.08 -15.40
CA GLU A 303 16.70 -18.50 -16.19
C GLU A 303 16.32 -18.33 -17.67
N GLN A 304 15.66 -19.33 -18.26
CA GLN A 304 15.20 -19.27 -19.65
C GLN A 304 14.10 -18.23 -19.86
N LEU A 305 13.18 -18.11 -18.89
CA LEU A 305 12.13 -17.11 -18.92
C LEU A 305 12.70 -15.69 -18.82
N ALA A 306 13.73 -15.50 -17.99
CA ALA A 306 14.39 -14.21 -17.78
C ALA A 306 15.05 -13.65 -19.06
N GLU A 307 15.30 -14.48 -20.08
CA GLU A 307 15.78 -14.01 -21.38
C GLU A 307 14.71 -13.23 -22.18
N LYS A 308 13.43 -13.36 -21.84
CA LYS A 308 12.28 -12.81 -22.60
C LYS A 308 11.36 -11.93 -21.75
N VAL A 309 11.32 -12.16 -20.44
CA VAL A 309 10.36 -11.54 -19.52
C VAL A 309 11.06 -11.05 -18.26
N GLU A 310 10.79 -9.81 -17.87
CA GLU A 310 11.10 -9.31 -16.54
C GLU A 310 9.98 -9.67 -15.57
N PHE A 311 10.33 -10.32 -14.48
CA PHE A 311 9.47 -10.66 -13.36
C PHE A 311 10.16 -10.35 -12.04
N GLY A 312 9.42 -10.31 -10.95
CA GLY A 312 10.02 -10.13 -9.62
C GLY A 312 10.52 -11.46 -9.06
N PHE A 313 11.79 -11.54 -8.66
CA PHE A 313 12.23 -12.57 -7.71
C PHE A 313 11.51 -12.31 -6.38
N TRP A 314 10.94 -13.37 -5.78
CA TRP A 314 10.27 -13.20 -4.50
C TRP A 314 11.07 -13.84 -3.37
N GLU A 315 11.17 -15.16 -3.38
CA GLU A 315 11.95 -15.89 -2.39
C GLU A 315 12.37 -17.28 -2.93
N LYS A 316 13.39 -17.86 -2.31
CA LYS A 316 13.78 -19.24 -2.58
C LYS A 316 12.71 -20.18 -2.01
N TYR A 317 12.19 -21.10 -2.84
CA TYR A 317 11.24 -22.11 -2.38
C TYR A 317 11.96 -23.34 -1.83
N ASP A 318 12.88 -23.93 -2.63
CA ASP A 318 13.79 -25.02 -2.25
C ASP A 318 15.10 -24.92 -3.03
N ASP A 319 15.90 -25.98 -3.10
CA ASP A 319 17.19 -25.95 -3.80
C ASP A 319 17.05 -25.90 -5.33
N SER A 320 15.90 -26.31 -5.89
CA SER A 320 15.63 -26.40 -7.33
C SER A 320 14.54 -25.44 -7.81
N HIS A 321 13.81 -24.81 -6.89
CA HIS A 321 12.68 -23.94 -7.23
C HIS A 321 12.78 -22.58 -6.56
N THR A 322 12.21 -21.58 -7.23
CA THR A 322 12.07 -20.19 -6.77
C THR A 322 10.63 -19.76 -6.88
N ILE A 323 10.16 -18.94 -5.95
CA ILE A 323 8.90 -18.20 -6.10
C ILE A 323 9.20 -16.91 -6.86
N ILE A 324 8.52 -16.74 -7.98
CA ILE A 324 8.55 -15.50 -8.77
C ILE A 324 7.21 -14.80 -8.71
N ARG A 325 7.23 -13.50 -8.97
CA ARG A 325 6.04 -12.66 -8.99
C ARG A 325 5.86 -11.98 -10.34
N PHE A 326 4.66 -12.08 -10.91
CA PHE A 326 4.19 -11.20 -11.96
C PHE A 326 3.31 -10.11 -11.34
N ALA A 327 3.65 -8.85 -11.57
CA ALA A 327 2.87 -7.71 -11.13
C ALA A 327 2.23 -7.03 -12.35
N THR A 328 0.92 -6.82 -12.29
CA THR A 328 0.18 -6.04 -13.28
C THR A 328 -0.14 -4.66 -12.74
N SER A 329 -0.27 -3.68 -13.63
CA SER A 329 -0.59 -2.30 -13.29
C SER A 329 -1.86 -1.81 -13.98
N TRP A 330 -2.31 -0.63 -13.63
CA TRP A 330 -3.42 0.07 -14.29
C TRP A 330 -3.18 0.27 -15.80
N ALA A 331 -1.93 0.23 -16.25
CA ALA A 331 -1.53 0.44 -17.65
C ALA A 331 -1.14 -0.87 -18.35
N THR A 332 -1.23 -2.02 -17.69
CA THR A 332 -0.92 -3.33 -18.28
C THR A 332 -1.85 -3.60 -19.47
N LYS A 333 -1.26 -3.93 -20.62
CA LYS A 333 -1.98 -4.24 -21.85
C LYS A 333 -2.26 -5.74 -21.94
N MET A 334 -3.46 -6.10 -22.37
CA MET A 334 -3.82 -7.51 -22.56
C MET A 334 -2.99 -8.18 -23.65
N GLU A 335 -2.49 -7.44 -24.66
CA GLU A 335 -1.58 -7.93 -25.68
C GLU A 335 -0.26 -8.45 -25.06
N ASP A 336 0.28 -7.73 -24.05
CA ASP A 336 1.49 -8.15 -23.34
C ASP A 336 1.23 -9.39 -22.47
N VAL A 337 0.03 -9.48 -21.87
CA VAL A 337 -0.41 -10.66 -21.10
C VAL A 337 -0.53 -11.89 -22.02
N GLU A 338 -1.14 -11.77 -23.18
CA GLU A 338 -1.23 -12.90 -24.13
C GLU A 338 0.15 -13.28 -24.71
N ALA A 339 1.04 -12.30 -24.90
CA ALA A 339 2.42 -12.58 -25.28
C ALA A 339 3.16 -13.35 -24.16
N LEU A 340 2.99 -12.99 -22.89
CA LEU A 340 3.49 -13.76 -21.73
C LEU A 340 2.96 -15.20 -21.76
N CYS A 341 1.66 -15.39 -22.01
CA CYS A 341 1.06 -16.71 -22.12
C CYS A 341 1.70 -17.60 -23.21
N THR A 342 2.32 -16.99 -24.20
CA THR A 342 2.97 -17.72 -25.30
C THR A 342 4.40 -18.15 -24.95
N VAL A 343 5.10 -17.42 -24.09
CA VAL A 343 6.51 -17.67 -23.73
C VAL A 343 6.68 -18.52 -22.46
N LEU A 344 5.69 -18.57 -21.59
CA LEU A 344 5.55 -19.55 -20.52
C LEU A 344 5.01 -20.87 -21.08
#